data_3f969ab0bc93bbec4edfa91cc32d69b4
#
_entry.id   3f969ab0bc93bbec4edfa91cc32d69b4
#
_cell.length_a   1.000
_cell.length_b   1.000
_cell.length_c   1.000
_cell.angle_alpha   90.00
_cell.angle_beta   90.00
_cell.angle_gamma   90.00
#
_symmetry.space_group_name_H-M   'P 1'
#
loop_
_entity.id
_entity.type
_entity.pdbx_description
1 polymer ?
#
loop_
_entity_poly.entity_id
_entity_poly.type
_entity_poly.pdbx_seq_one_letter_code
_entity_poly.pdbx_strand_id
1 'polypeptide(L)'
;INKALGTELNSVPTIEAVAAFDPYFHQAAFRNIADALSEEAAKVFRFKEQEKLHDEIIDKGMAKLYQGYLDTAYKVAKARGVEIKTTLLAGKAYDEILKHINKTMPYLLITGRFGLHKVDESDIGSNTENLLKLAPCSVYIGGKGFEPDKVMGTDLGTTGDRIQFCPQWTDAALARLERVPSFAKGMAKKAIEDYARENNYKEVNNKVMDEATNKL
;
A
#
# COMPACT_ATOMS: atom_id res chain seq x y z
N ILE A 1 0.42 -1.33 -25.32
CA ILE A 1 1.73 -0.66 -25.28
C ILE A 1 2.78 -1.53 -25.98
N ASN A 2 2.95 -2.82 -25.66
CA ASN A 2 3.92 -3.68 -26.35
C ASN A 2 3.71 -3.78 -27.87
N LYS A 3 2.46 -3.78 -28.36
CA LYS A 3 2.14 -3.82 -29.79
C LYS A 3 2.47 -2.51 -30.51
N ALA A 4 2.32 -1.37 -29.84
CA ALA A 4 2.59 -0.05 -30.42
C ALA A 4 4.10 0.28 -30.41
N LEU A 5 4.84 -0.16 -29.40
CA LEU A 5 6.30 0.06 -29.30
C LEU A 5 7.11 -0.99 -30.07
N GLY A 6 6.58 -2.21 -30.23
CA GLY A 6 7.28 -3.31 -30.89
C GLY A 6 7.41 -3.19 -32.42
N THR A 7 6.68 -2.26 -33.04
CA THR A 7 6.80 -2.03 -34.50
C THR A 7 7.95 -1.10 -34.88
N GLU A 8 8.48 -0.33 -33.93
CA GLU A 8 9.59 0.61 -34.19
C GLU A 8 10.89 0.19 -33.49
N LEU A 9 10.82 -0.68 -32.50
CA LEU A 9 11.98 -1.22 -31.80
C LEU A 9 12.26 -2.65 -32.31
N ASN A 10 13.44 -2.90 -32.80
CA ASN A 10 13.89 -4.25 -33.21
C ASN A 10 13.98 -5.26 -32.02
N SER A 11 13.45 -4.91 -30.86
CA SER A 11 13.39 -5.74 -29.66
C SER A 11 12.07 -5.58 -28.93
N VAL A 12 11.55 -6.66 -28.37
CA VAL A 12 10.38 -6.63 -27.49
C VAL A 12 10.77 -5.87 -26.21
N PRO A 13 10.01 -4.83 -25.81
CA PRO A 13 10.31 -4.08 -24.60
C PRO A 13 10.20 -4.97 -23.35
N THR A 14 11.21 -4.92 -22.50
CA THR A 14 11.20 -5.59 -21.20
C THR A 14 10.32 -4.80 -20.24
N ILE A 15 9.39 -5.48 -19.58
CA ILE A 15 8.51 -4.90 -18.56
C ILE A 15 8.97 -5.38 -17.19
N GLU A 16 9.10 -4.44 -16.27
CA GLU A 16 9.41 -4.73 -14.88
C GLU A 16 8.32 -4.14 -13.97
N ALA A 17 7.77 -4.95 -13.08
CA ALA A 17 6.90 -4.50 -12.00
C ALA A 17 7.75 -4.28 -10.74
N VAL A 18 7.66 -3.08 -10.19
CA VAL A 18 8.44 -2.68 -9.02
C VAL A 18 7.48 -2.32 -7.88
N ALA A 19 7.75 -2.83 -6.70
CA ALA A 19 7.09 -2.42 -5.48
C ALA A 19 8.15 -1.99 -4.46
N ALA A 20 7.85 -0.96 -3.67
CA ALA A 20 8.73 -0.47 -2.62
C ALA A 20 7.97 -0.34 -1.32
N PHE A 21 8.53 -0.82 -0.21
CA PHE A 21 7.98 -0.68 1.13
C PHE A 21 9.01 -0.01 2.04
N ASP A 22 8.54 0.78 2.98
CA ASP A 22 9.41 1.50 3.92
C ASP A 22 9.38 0.84 5.32
N PRO A 23 10.38 -0.01 5.63
CA PRO A 23 10.50 -0.61 6.95
C PRO A 23 10.91 0.41 8.01
N TYR A 24 11.61 1.48 7.63
CA TYR A 24 12.20 2.43 8.57
C TYR A 24 11.22 3.45 9.15
N PHE A 25 10.13 3.71 8.46
CA PHE A 25 9.13 4.69 8.93
C PHE A 25 8.56 4.30 10.29
N HIS A 26 8.20 3.04 10.45
CA HIS A 26 7.67 2.52 11.71
C HIS A 26 8.74 2.43 12.81
N GLN A 27 9.96 2.02 12.46
CA GLN A 27 11.08 1.95 13.39
C GLN A 27 11.44 3.34 13.93
N ALA A 28 11.50 4.36 13.09
CA ALA A 28 11.80 5.72 13.52
C ALA A 28 10.72 6.28 14.46
N ALA A 29 9.44 6.08 14.14
CA ALA A 29 8.33 6.48 14.99
C ALA A 29 8.37 5.76 16.36
N PHE A 30 8.65 4.47 16.34
CA PHE A 30 8.76 3.66 17.54
C PHE A 30 9.93 4.08 18.45
N ARG A 31 11.11 4.33 17.88
CA ARG A 31 12.29 4.83 18.62
C ARG A 31 12.05 6.19 19.23
N ASN A 32 11.44 7.13 18.49
CA ASN A 32 11.11 8.46 19.01
C ASN A 32 10.16 8.40 20.23
N ILE A 33 9.23 7.44 20.24
CA ILE A 33 8.36 7.20 21.40
C ILE A 33 9.16 6.56 22.54
N ALA A 34 10.05 5.61 22.25
CA ALA A 34 10.91 4.97 23.24
C ALA A 34 11.82 5.97 23.95
N ASP A 35 12.43 6.89 23.20
CA ASP A 35 13.33 7.92 23.72
C ASP A 35 12.60 8.97 24.56
N ALA A 36 11.28 9.17 24.32
CA ALA A 36 10.46 10.09 25.07
C ALA A 36 9.90 9.49 26.40
N LEU A 37 10.00 8.17 26.61
CA LEU A 37 9.52 7.49 27.81
C LEU A 37 10.58 7.44 28.89
N SER A 38 10.15 7.59 30.17
CA SER A 38 11.04 7.31 31.30
C SER A 38 11.44 5.83 31.33
N GLU A 39 12.59 5.52 31.95
CA GLU A 39 13.05 4.12 32.10
C GLU A 39 12.03 3.21 32.79
N GLU A 40 11.25 3.75 33.71
CA GLU A 40 10.20 3.03 34.42
C GLU A 40 9.00 2.73 33.49
N ALA A 41 8.58 3.72 32.71
CA ALA A 41 7.54 3.52 31.70
C ALA A 41 7.98 2.52 30.62
N ALA A 42 9.22 2.60 30.17
CA ALA A 42 9.78 1.68 29.18
C ALA A 42 9.80 0.21 29.68
N LYS A 43 10.05 0.00 30.97
CA LYS A 43 9.98 -1.34 31.61
C LYS A 43 8.55 -1.87 31.71
N VAL A 44 7.60 -1.01 32.10
CA VAL A 44 6.16 -1.37 32.19
C VAL A 44 5.61 -1.76 30.82
N PHE A 45 5.97 -1.03 29.78
CA PHE A 45 5.55 -1.31 28.41
C PHE A 45 6.36 -2.41 27.72
N ARG A 46 7.36 -3.02 28.36
CA ARG A 46 8.24 -4.06 27.78
C ARG A 46 8.79 -3.64 26.40
N PHE A 47 9.28 -2.43 26.30
CA PHE A 47 9.58 -1.77 25.02
C PHE A 47 10.60 -2.56 24.20
N LYS A 48 11.62 -3.16 24.84
CA LYS A 48 12.63 -3.99 24.16
C LYS A 48 12.06 -5.27 23.53
N GLU A 49 11.06 -5.87 24.15
CA GLU A 49 10.38 -7.05 23.62
C GLU A 49 9.48 -6.67 22.44
N GLN A 50 8.82 -5.51 22.55
CA GLN A 50 8.00 -4.99 21.48
C GLN A 50 8.81 -4.51 20.28
N GLU A 51 9.99 -3.93 20.49
CA GLU A 51 10.91 -3.55 19.41
C GLU A 51 11.32 -4.77 18.59
N LYS A 52 11.70 -5.86 19.25
CA LYS A 52 12.06 -7.11 18.57
C LYS A 52 10.86 -7.71 17.81
N LEU A 53 9.68 -7.69 18.43
CA LEU A 53 8.44 -8.16 17.78
C LEU A 53 8.07 -7.30 16.59
N HIS A 54 8.27 -6.00 16.69
CA HIS A 54 8.03 -5.03 15.62
C HIS A 54 8.94 -5.32 14.41
N ASP A 55 10.24 -5.45 14.62
CA ASP A 55 11.21 -5.74 13.56
C ASP A 55 10.95 -7.09 12.88
N GLU A 56 10.59 -8.12 13.66
CA GLU A 56 10.36 -9.45 13.11
C GLU A 56 9.00 -9.61 12.42
N ILE A 57 7.95 -9.00 12.93
CA ILE A 57 6.58 -9.21 12.42
C ILE A 57 6.20 -8.14 11.41
N ILE A 58 6.48 -6.87 11.68
CA ILE A 58 6.03 -5.78 10.81
C ILE A 58 6.87 -5.73 9.55
N ASP A 59 8.19 -5.77 9.64
CA ASP A 59 9.06 -5.67 8.47
C ASP A 59 8.91 -6.90 7.56
N LYS A 60 8.87 -8.11 8.13
CA LYS A 60 8.63 -9.33 7.36
C LYS A 60 7.21 -9.40 6.82
N GLY A 61 6.22 -8.91 7.57
CA GLY A 61 4.83 -8.84 7.16
C GLY A 61 4.62 -7.86 6.02
N MET A 62 5.23 -6.67 6.10
CA MET A 62 5.19 -5.68 5.03
C MET A 62 5.86 -6.19 3.76
N ALA A 63 7.05 -6.77 3.86
CA ALA A 63 7.74 -7.36 2.71
C ALA A 63 6.88 -8.42 2.01
N LYS A 64 6.22 -9.31 2.77
CA LYS A 64 5.30 -10.32 2.23
C LYS A 64 4.09 -9.70 1.53
N LEU A 65 3.52 -8.64 2.12
CA LEU A 65 2.38 -7.94 1.53
C LEU A 65 2.74 -7.35 0.16
N TYR A 66 3.86 -6.63 0.08
CA TYR A 66 4.31 -6.01 -1.16
C TYR A 66 4.79 -7.04 -2.19
N GLN A 67 5.37 -8.16 -1.73
CA GLN A 67 5.65 -9.30 -2.60
C GLN A 67 4.36 -9.88 -3.19
N GLY A 68 3.29 -9.98 -2.41
CA GLY A 68 1.98 -10.43 -2.88
C GLY A 68 1.41 -9.55 -4.01
N TYR A 69 1.66 -8.23 -3.98
CA TYR A 69 1.29 -7.36 -5.10
C TYR A 69 2.10 -7.66 -6.38
N LEU A 70 3.38 -7.94 -6.24
CA LEU A 70 4.24 -8.34 -7.36
C LEU A 70 3.84 -9.69 -7.93
N ASP A 71 3.50 -10.64 -7.07
CA ASP A 71 3.02 -11.96 -7.49
C ASP A 71 1.69 -11.85 -8.25
N THR A 72 0.82 -10.95 -7.82
CA THR A 72 -0.42 -10.64 -8.54
C THR A 72 -0.13 -10.02 -9.90
N ALA A 73 0.77 -9.04 -9.98
CA ALA A 73 1.17 -8.43 -11.24
C ALA A 73 1.76 -9.48 -12.20
N TYR A 74 2.61 -10.39 -11.70
CA TYR A 74 3.16 -11.49 -12.47
C TYR A 74 2.08 -12.43 -13.02
N LYS A 75 1.12 -12.84 -12.17
CA LYS A 75 0.00 -13.70 -12.59
C LYS A 75 -0.84 -13.04 -13.67
N VAL A 76 -1.17 -11.75 -13.52
CA VAL A 76 -1.93 -10.96 -14.50
C VAL A 76 -1.19 -10.88 -15.84
N ALA A 77 0.10 -10.61 -15.82
CA ALA A 77 0.91 -10.54 -17.02
C ALA A 77 0.99 -11.90 -17.73
N LYS A 78 1.26 -12.96 -16.97
CA LYS A 78 1.35 -14.33 -17.48
C LYS A 78 0.04 -14.81 -18.12
N ALA A 79 -1.10 -14.49 -17.51
CA ALA A 79 -2.43 -14.82 -18.06
C ALA A 79 -2.68 -14.14 -19.42
N ARG A 80 -1.95 -13.08 -19.73
CA ARG A 80 -2.01 -12.36 -21.01
C ARG A 80 -0.86 -12.66 -21.96
N GLY A 81 -0.04 -13.65 -21.63
CA GLY A 81 1.13 -14.02 -22.44
C GLY A 81 2.24 -12.97 -22.42
N VAL A 82 2.30 -12.14 -21.38
CA VAL A 82 3.33 -11.11 -21.21
C VAL A 82 4.31 -11.56 -20.13
N GLU A 83 5.60 -11.61 -20.48
CA GLU A 83 6.65 -11.83 -19.50
C GLU A 83 7.03 -10.52 -18.83
N ILE A 84 7.12 -10.54 -17.50
CA ILE A 84 7.56 -9.39 -16.71
C ILE A 84 8.60 -9.83 -15.69
N LYS A 85 9.51 -8.92 -15.37
CA LYS A 85 10.38 -9.02 -14.20
C LYS A 85 9.68 -8.39 -13.00
N THR A 86 9.93 -8.91 -11.80
CA THR A 86 9.41 -8.32 -10.55
C THR A 86 10.56 -7.96 -9.64
N THR A 87 10.50 -6.79 -9.01
CA THR A 87 11.54 -6.32 -8.08
C THR A 87 10.91 -5.67 -6.86
N LEU A 88 11.25 -6.19 -5.68
CA LEU A 88 10.86 -5.64 -4.39
C LEU A 88 12.01 -4.78 -3.85
N LEU A 89 11.70 -3.54 -3.49
CA LEU A 89 12.64 -2.57 -2.92
C LEU A 89 12.28 -2.30 -1.45
N ALA A 90 13.29 -2.07 -0.64
CA ALA A 90 13.12 -1.74 0.78
C ALA A 90 13.71 -0.35 1.07
N GLY A 91 12.87 0.56 1.57
CA GLY A 91 13.19 1.94 1.87
C GLY A 91 12.08 2.89 1.45
N LYS A 92 12.35 4.19 1.53
CA LYS A 92 11.38 5.22 1.15
C LYS A 92 10.97 5.09 -0.30
N ALA A 93 9.69 4.85 -0.56
CA ALA A 93 9.20 4.34 -1.83
C ALA A 93 9.68 5.12 -3.06
N TYR A 94 9.49 6.44 -3.12
CA TYR A 94 9.91 7.22 -4.29
C TYR A 94 11.43 7.24 -4.45
N ASP A 95 12.19 7.25 -3.36
CA ASP A 95 13.66 7.33 -3.37
C ASP A 95 14.27 6.02 -3.89
N GLU A 96 13.81 4.90 -3.39
CA GLU A 96 14.27 3.58 -3.86
C GLU A 96 13.88 3.31 -5.32
N ILE A 97 12.67 3.74 -5.72
CA ILE A 97 12.25 3.66 -7.13
C ILE A 97 13.14 4.54 -8.01
N LEU A 98 13.49 5.76 -7.58
CA LEU A 98 14.41 6.64 -8.33
C LEU A 98 15.81 6.05 -8.43
N LYS A 99 16.37 5.48 -7.36
CA LYS A 99 17.66 4.77 -7.40
C LYS A 99 17.60 3.61 -8.40
N HIS A 100 16.50 2.86 -8.40
CA HIS A 100 16.31 1.75 -9.33
C HIS A 100 16.19 2.23 -10.79
N ILE A 101 15.43 3.30 -11.05
CA ILE A 101 15.29 3.92 -12.37
C ILE A 101 16.65 4.43 -12.89
N ASN A 102 17.42 5.11 -12.05
CA ASN A 102 18.77 5.59 -12.42
C ASN A 102 19.74 4.46 -12.75
N LYS A 103 19.55 3.28 -12.17
CA LYS A 103 20.37 2.09 -12.45
C LYS A 103 19.91 1.35 -13.72
N THR A 104 18.61 1.27 -13.95
CA THR A 104 18.03 0.47 -15.04
C THR A 104 17.73 1.29 -16.29
N MET A 105 17.67 2.61 -16.17
CA MET A 105 17.42 3.58 -17.25
C MET A 105 16.24 3.19 -18.17
N PRO A 106 15.03 3.02 -17.63
CA PRO A 106 13.87 2.66 -18.44
C PRO A 106 13.44 3.82 -19.33
N TYR A 107 12.81 3.52 -20.46
CA TYR A 107 12.21 4.56 -21.33
C TYR A 107 10.96 5.17 -20.70
N LEU A 108 10.20 4.38 -19.94
CA LEU A 108 8.90 4.78 -19.44
C LEU A 108 8.68 4.22 -18.04
N LEU A 109 8.35 5.09 -17.12
CA LEU A 109 7.81 4.76 -15.81
C LEU A 109 6.28 4.87 -15.87
N ILE A 110 5.58 3.81 -15.46
CA ILE A 110 4.12 3.82 -15.32
C ILE A 110 3.80 3.75 -13.83
N THR A 111 3.01 4.69 -13.34
CA THR A 111 2.58 4.75 -11.94
C THR A 111 1.09 5.06 -11.83
N GLY A 112 0.46 4.66 -10.72
CA GLY A 112 -0.91 5.04 -10.40
C GLY A 112 -0.98 6.48 -9.91
N ARG A 113 -2.12 7.15 -10.15
CA ARG A 113 -2.34 8.51 -9.68
C ARG A 113 -2.40 8.59 -8.15
N PHE A 114 -2.96 7.59 -7.51
CA PHE A 114 -3.18 7.53 -6.07
C PHE A 114 -2.57 6.27 -5.47
N GLY A 115 -2.12 6.37 -4.21
CA GLY A 115 -1.76 5.22 -3.38
C GLY A 115 -2.97 4.68 -2.60
N LEU A 116 -2.71 3.73 -1.70
CA LEU A 116 -3.70 3.12 -0.81
C LEU A 116 -4.37 4.15 0.15
N HIS A 117 -3.64 5.19 0.53
CA HIS A 117 -4.12 6.24 1.44
C HIS A 117 -4.57 7.48 0.64
N LYS A 118 -5.67 7.33 -0.04
CA LYS A 118 -6.29 8.43 -0.78
C LYS A 118 -6.93 9.41 0.20
N VAL A 119 -6.47 10.65 0.21
CA VAL A 119 -7.01 11.72 1.08
C VAL A 119 -7.98 12.62 0.31
N ASP A 120 -7.74 12.89 -0.99
CA ASP A 120 -8.61 13.72 -1.82
C ASP A 120 -8.58 13.25 -3.29
N GLU A 121 -9.69 13.44 -4.02
CA GLU A 121 -9.79 13.06 -5.44
C GLU A 121 -9.10 14.04 -6.38
N SER A 122 -8.81 15.23 -5.94
CA SER A 122 -8.24 16.31 -6.75
C SER A 122 -6.72 16.25 -6.87
N ASP A 123 -6.04 15.51 -5.99
CA ASP A 123 -4.59 15.55 -5.88
C ASP A 123 -3.89 14.29 -6.42
N ILE A 124 -2.59 14.40 -6.66
CA ILE A 124 -1.70 13.30 -7.02
C ILE A 124 -1.03 12.79 -5.75
N GLY A 125 -0.91 11.47 -5.60
CA GLY A 125 -0.20 10.87 -4.46
C GLY A 125 1.26 11.35 -4.39
N SER A 126 1.76 11.64 -3.18
CA SER A 126 3.10 12.21 -2.94
C SER A 126 4.24 11.43 -3.58
N ASN A 127 4.17 10.10 -3.62
CA ASN A 127 5.16 9.28 -4.30
C ASN A 127 5.14 9.52 -5.81
N THR A 128 3.95 9.58 -6.41
CA THR A 128 3.76 9.83 -7.84
C THR A 128 4.23 11.23 -8.21
N GLU A 129 3.93 12.22 -7.39
CA GLU A 129 4.37 13.60 -7.58
C GLU A 129 5.90 13.72 -7.55
N ASN A 130 6.56 13.08 -6.57
CA ASN A 130 8.02 13.06 -6.49
C ASN A 130 8.64 12.35 -7.70
N LEU A 131 8.08 11.22 -8.11
CA LEU A 131 8.56 10.48 -9.28
C LEU A 131 8.38 11.30 -10.57
N LEU A 132 7.26 12.00 -10.73
CA LEU A 132 7.01 12.87 -11.89
C LEU A 132 8.04 13.99 -11.98
N LYS A 133 8.43 14.58 -10.85
CA LYS A 133 9.39 15.69 -10.79
C LYS A 133 10.85 15.25 -10.99
N LEU A 134 11.20 14.03 -10.57
CA LEU A 134 12.61 13.62 -10.40
C LEU A 134 13.03 12.49 -11.33
N ALA A 135 12.10 11.76 -11.96
CA ALA A 135 12.46 10.66 -12.85
C ALA A 135 13.18 11.17 -14.11
N PRO A 136 14.30 10.52 -14.51
CA PRO A 136 15.04 10.89 -15.70
C PRO A 136 14.44 10.33 -17.02
N CYS A 137 13.26 9.74 -16.95
CA CYS A 137 12.57 9.10 -18.06
C CYS A 137 11.14 9.64 -18.19
N SER A 138 10.45 9.25 -19.26
CA SER A 138 9.01 9.59 -19.42
C SER A 138 8.19 8.95 -18.31
N VAL A 139 7.21 9.69 -17.79
CA VAL A 139 6.31 9.20 -16.72
C VAL A 139 4.87 9.20 -17.27
N TYR A 140 4.24 8.04 -17.19
CA TYR A 140 2.81 7.88 -17.47
C TYR A 140 2.05 7.66 -16.17
N ILE A 141 1.07 8.52 -15.89
CA ILE A 141 0.22 8.42 -14.71
C ILE A 141 -1.10 7.79 -15.11
N GLY A 142 -1.34 6.57 -14.64
CA GLY A 142 -2.59 5.85 -14.87
C GLY A 142 -3.73 6.43 -14.01
N GLY A 143 -4.89 6.64 -14.66
CA GLY A 143 -6.12 7.03 -13.96
C GLY A 143 -6.77 5.87 -13.20
N LYS A 144 -7.92 6.15 -12.57
CA LYS A 144 -8.80 5.12 -11.98
C LYS A 144 -9.33 4.19 -13.09
N GLY A 145 -9.41 2.92 -12.81
CA GLY A 145 -10.15 1.99 -13.69
C GLY A 145 -9.52 0.62 -13.88
N PHE A 146 -8.39 0.32 -13.23
CA PHE A 146 -7.90 -1.05 -13.23
C PHE A 146 -8.53 -1.81 -12.06
N GLU A 147 -9.46 -2.69 -12.36
CA GLU A 147 -10.04 -3.65 -11.43
C GLU A 147 -9.53 -5.04 -11.83
N PRO A 148 -8.60 -5.64 -11.07
CA PRO A 148 -8.00 -6.93 -11.40
C PRO A 148 -9.06 -8.02 -11.64
N ASP A 149 -10.09 -8.03 -10.83
CA ASP A 149 -11.15 -9.05 -10.87
C ASP A 149 -12.01 -8.98 -12.14
N LYS A 150 -12.19 -7.79 -12.72
CA LYS A 150 -12.90 -7.62 -13.99
C LYS A 150 -12.09 -8.03 -15.20
N VAL A 151 -10.78 -8.01 -15.06
CA VAL A 151 -9.84 -8.29 -16.16
C VAL A 151 -9.49 -9.79 -16.24
N MET A 152 -9.59 -10.50 -15.15
CA MET A 152 -9.08 -11.87 -15.05
C MET A 152 -10.16 -12.95 -15.10
N GLY A 153 -11.46 -12.60 -15.17
CA GLY A 153 -12.49 -13.60 -15.01
C GLY A 153 -12.38 -14.28 -13.64
N THR A 154 -13.42 -14.82 -13.13
CA THR A 154 -13.63 -15.31 -11.77
C THR A 154 -12.74 -16.47 -11.28
N ASP A 155 -11.58 -16.74 -11.91
CA ASP A 155 -10.79 -17.96 -11.66
C ASP A 155 -9.33 -17.73 -11.24
N LEU A 156 -9.02 -16.60 -10.63
CA LEU A 156 -7.88 -16.52 -9.74
C LEU A 156 -8.33 -17.13 -8.42
N GLY A 157 -8.07 -18.42 -8.30
CA GLY A 157 -8.20 -19.10 -7.03
C GLY A 157 -7.63 -18.22 -5.94
N THR A 158 -8.47 -17.79 -5.06
CA THR A 158 -8.18 -17.08 -3.83
C THR A 158 -7.25 -17.95 -2.99
N THR A 159 -5.97 -18.00 -3.35
CA THR A 159 -4.94 -18.20 -2.35
C THR A 159 -4.94 -16.91 -1.58
N GLY A 160 -5.79 -16.95 -0.55
CA GLY A 160 -6.16 -15.86 0.30
C GLY A 160 -4.95 -15.10 0.73
N ASP A 161 -5.09 -13.95 0.66
CA ASP A 161 -4.95 -12.86 1.59
C ASP A 161 -5.32 -11.63 0.80
N ARG A 162 -6.63 -11.51 0.66
CA ARG A 162 -7.38 -10.29 0.63
C ARG A 162 -6.54 -9.05 0.37
N ILE A 163 -6.57 -8.53 -0.85
CA ILE A 163 -6.61 -7.08 -1.01
C ILE A 163 -7.63 -6.64 0.02
N GLN A 164 -7.18 -6.05 1.11
CA GLN A 164 -8.05 -5.66 2.22
C GLN A 164 -9.04 -4.67 1.67
N PHE A 165 -10.25 -5.13 1.47
CA PHE A 165 -11.38 -4.30 1.13
C PHE A 165 -11.54 -3.29 2.27
N CYS A 166 -11.13 -2.05 2.05
CA CYS A 166 -11.44 -0.97 3.00
C CYS A 166 -12.93 -0.70 2.84
N PRO A 167 -13.75 -1.00 3.85
CA PRO A 167 -15.17 -0.74 3.78
C PRO A 167 -15.38 0.76 3.54
N GLN A 168 -16.31 1.09 2.64
CA GLN A 168 -16.61 2.48 2.35
C GLN A 168 -17.27 3.13 3.58
N TRP A 169 -16.82 4.32 3.94
CA TRP A 169 -17.42 5.06 5.04
C TRP A 169 -18.54 5.95 4.53
N THR A 170 -19.68 5.92 5.20
CA THR A 170 -20.73 6.91 4.95
C THR A 170 -20.33 8.28 5.48
N ASP A 171 -20.85 9.34 4.89
CA ASP A 171 -20.60 10.73 5.36
C ASP A 171 -20.99 10.91 6.84
N ALA A 172 -22.08 10.27 7.27
CA ALA A 172 -22.53 10.29 8.65
C ALA A 172 -21.54 9.60 9.61
N ALA A 173 -20.95 8.49 9.21
CA ALA A 173 -19.91 7.78 9.97
C ALA A 173 -18.60 8.57 10.02
N LEU A 174 -18.21 9.20 8.92
CA LEU A 174 -17.04 10.09 8.88
C LEU A 174 -17.24 11.30 9.81
N ALA A 175 -18.39 11.97 9.75
CA ALA A 175 -18.70 13.09 10.64
C ALA A 175 -18.68 12.69 12.13
N ARG A 176 -19.04 11.45 12.44
CA ARG A 176 -18.95 10.92 13.80
C ARG A 176 -17.49 10.63 14.19
N LEU A 177 -16.69 10.09 13.29
CA LEU A 177 -15.26 9.84 13.51
C LEU A 177 -14.49 11.15 13.76
N GLU A 178 -14.92 12.26 13.13
CA GLU A 178 -14.32 13.58 13.34
C GLU A 178 -14.45 14.10 14.79
N ARG A 179 -15.43 13.60 15.55
CA ARG A 179 -15.61 13.95 16.96
C ARG A 179 -14.65 13.21 17.89
N VAL A 180 -13.95 12.19 17.39
CA VAL A 180 -12.96 11.45 18.18
C VAL A 180 -11.70 12.31 18.29
N PRO A 181 -11.08 12.43 19.50
CA PRO A 181 -9.85 13.16 19.67
C PRO A 181 -8.76 12.71 18.70
N SER A 182 -7.97 13.64 18.18
CA SER A 182 -6.97 13.38 17.12
C SER A 182 -6.00 12.25 17.45
N PHE A 183 -5.58 12.12 18.69
CA PHE A 183 -4.69 11.06 19.15
C PHE A 183 -5.31 9.64 19.09
N ALA A 184 -6.63 9.52 19.24
CA ALA A 184 -7.36 8.25 19.24
C ALA A 184 -8.01 7.93 17.89
N LYS A 185 -8.14 8.92 17.00
CA LYS A 185 -8.87 8.82 15.73
C LYS A 185 -8.35 7.70 14.83
N GLY A 186 -7.02 7.59 14.72
CA GLY A 186 -6.39 6.54 13.91
C GLY A 186 -6.68 5.13 14.43
N MET A 187 -6.60 4.95 15.75
CA MET A 187 -6.89 3.65 16.38
C MET A 187 -8.36 3.30 16.27
N ALA A 188 -9.25 4.27 16.52
CA ALA A 188 -10.70 4.07 16.40
C ALA A 188 -11.09 3.70 14.97
N LYS A 189 -10.56 4.42 13.97
CA LYS A 189 -10.81 4.13 12.56
C LYS A 189 -10.40 2.70 12.21
N LYS A 190 -9.18 2.31 12.58
CA LYS A 190 -8.66 0.98 12.33
C LYS A 190 -9.50 -0.12 12.99
N ALA A 191 -9.85 0.04 14.26
CA ALA A 191 -10.66 -0.94 14.99
C ALA A 191 -12.05 -1.14 14.35
N ILE A 192 -12.68 -0.06 13.89
CA ILE A 192 -13.97 -0.10 13.20
C ILE A 192 -13.84 -0.78 11.82
N GLU A 193 -12.79 -0.49 11.08
CA GLU A 193 -12.52 -1.12 9.78
C GLU A 193 -12.20 -2.61 9.92
N ASP A 194 -11.47 -3.01 10.96
CA ASP A 194 -11.17 -4.41 11.28
C ASP A 194 -12.46 -5.14 11.65
N TYR A 195 -13.30 -4.56 12.50
CA TYR A 195 -14.61 -5.10 12.83
C TYR A 195 -15.52 -5.26 11.60
N ALA A 196 -15.58 -4.25 10.76
CA ALA A 196 -16.37 -4.28 9.54
C ALA A 196 -15.91 -5.40 8.59
N ARG A 197 -14.59 -5.62 8.49
CA ARG A 197 -14.01 -6.71 7.71
C ARG A 197 -14.34 -8.09 8.27
N GLU A 198 -14.15 -8.29 9.56
CA GLU A 198 -14.43 -9.56 10.24
C GLU A 198 -15.89 -9.99 10.08
N ASN A 199 -16.80 -9.01 10.03
CA ASN A 199 -18.23 -9.24 9.90
C ASN A 199 -18.75 -9.07 8.46
N ASN A 200 -17.86 -8.95 7.45
CA ASN A 200 -18.19 -8.81 6.03
C ASN A 200 -19.09 -7.60 5.68
N TYR A 201 -18.99 -6.52 6.44
CA TYR A 201 -19.67 -5.27 6.12
C TYR A 201 -18.97 -4.57 4.96
N LYS A 202 -19.73 -4.26 3.90
CA LYS A 202 -19.21 -3.51 2.73
C LYS A 202 -19.10 -2.01 2.98
N GLU A 203 -19.80 -1.51 3.99
CA GLU A 203 -19.92 -0.10 4.32
C GLU A 203 -19.87 0.11 5.83
N VAL A 204 -19.13 1.13 6.27
CA VAL A 204 -19.13 1.60 7.66
C VAL A 204 -20.15 2.71 7.80
N ASN A 205 -21.26 2.40 8.44
CA ASN A 205 -22.28 3.35 8.85
C ASN A 205 -22.32 3.47 10.38
N ASN A 206 -23.20 4.33 10.90
CA ASN A 206 -23.31 4.54 12.34
C ASN A 206 -23.62 3.25 13.12
N LYS A 207 -24.39 2.33 12.55
CA LYS A 207 -24.72 1.05 13.18
C LYS A 207 -23.47 0.18 13.34
N VAL A 208 -22.64 0.07 12.30
CA VAL A 208 -21.37 -0.67 12.35
C VAL A 208 -20.43 -0.05 13.36
N MET A 209 -20.39 1.28 13.47
CA MET A 209 -19.61 1.98 14.50
C MET A 209 -20.08 1.65 15.92
N ASP A 210 -21.39 1.58 16.16
CA ASP A 210 -21.96 1.24 17.47
C ASP A 210 -21.63 -0.22 17.83
N GLU A 211 -21.80 -1.13 16.90
CA GLU A 211 -21.47 -2.54 17.09
C GLU A 211 -19.98 -2.76 17.36
N ALA A 212 -19.10 -2.09 16.63
CA ALA A 212 -17.67 -2.14 16.85
C ALA A 212 -17.27 -1.60 18.23
N THR A 213 -17.90 -0.49 18.66
CA THR A 213 -17.62 0.15 19.96
C THR A 213 -18.10 -0.72 21.14
N ASN A 214 -19.21 -1.44 20.99
CA ASN A 214 -19.74 -2.33 22.04
C ASN A 214 -18.93 -3.61 22.23
N LYS A 215 -18.03 -3.94 21.31
CA LYS A 215 -17.20 -5.13 21.32
C LYS A 215 -15.76 -4.88 21.81
N LEU A 216 -15.38 -3.61 21.92
CA LEU A 216 -14.11 -3.13 22.46
C LEU A 216 -14.19 -2.95 23.98
#